data_9dbdc5a64c74306db3992fab912adf63
#
_entry.id   9dbdc5a64c74306db3992fab912adf63
#
_cell.length_a   1.000
_cell.length_b   1.000
_cell.length_c   1.000
_cell.angle_alpha   90.00
_cell.angle_beta   90.00
_cell.angle_gamma   90.00
#
_symmetry.space_group_name_H-M   'P 1'
#
loop_
_entity.id
_entity.type
_entity.pdbx_description
1 polymer ?
#
loop_
_entity_poly.entity_id
_entity_poly.type
_entity_poly.pdbx_seq_one_letter_code
_entity_poly.pdbx_strand_id
1 'polypeptide(L)'
;MQFGIFSVGDVTEDPTTGRTASEAERIELMTKVALKAEEVGLDVFATGEHHNPPFVVSSPTTHLGYIAAKTDRLLLSTSTTLITTNDPVKIAEDYAFLQHLSGGRVDLMMGRGNTGPVYPWFGKDIRDGIKLAVENYHLLRKLWREPVVNWQGQFRTPLQGYTSTPAPLDGTPPFVWHGSIRSTEIAEQAAYYGDGFFHNHIFWNKEHTQQMVALYRRRFEHYGHGAADQAYVGLGGQVFMASTEAEAKRVYRPYFDNAPVYGHGPSLEDYTEMTPLTVGTPEQVIERTLGFADYVGDYQRQLFLADHAGLPESLVLEQVEMLGTEVVPVLRAEFERRRPAHVPSDPPTHASLVAAGPDSPHHLVEPARARVEAAQAEQAAQAEQAAQAAQVTA
;
A
#
# COMPACT_ATOMS: atom_id res chain seq x y z
N MET A 1 2.74 14.43 7.15
CA MET A 1 2.47 12.98 7.29
C MET A 1 1.02 12.71 7.02
N GLN A 2 0.71 11.67 6.25
CA GLN A 2 -0.64 11.28 5.87
C GLN A 2 -1.22 10.28 6.85
N PHE A 3 -2.48 10.48 7.23
CA PHE A 3 -3.26 9.58 8.07
C PHE A 3 -4.53 9.15 7.33
N GLY A 4 -4.88 7.89 7.42
CA GLY A 4 -6.07 7.41 6.72
C GLY A 4 -6.63 6.10 7.25
N ILE A 5 -7.65 5.62 6.56
CA ILE A 5 -8.31 4.35 6.82
C ILE A 5 -8.02 3.40 5.67
N PHE A 6 -7.80 2.13 5.97
CA PHE A 6 -7.91 1.09 4.96
C PHE A 6 -8.99 0.09 5.35
N SER A 7 -9.73 -0.38 4.36
CA SER A 7 -10.80 -1.36 4.52
C SER A 7 -10.47 -2.63 3.74
N VAL A 8 -10.64 -3.77 4.39
CA VAL A 8 -10.49 -5.09 3.74
C VAL A 8 -11.81 -5.65 3.22
N GLY A 9 -12.93 -5.01 3.56
CA GLY A 9 -14.25 -5.34 3.06
C GLY A 9 -14.75 -6.74 3.48
N ASP A 10 -14.45 -7.18 4.70
CA ASP A 10 -14.93 -8.45 5.23
C ASP A 10 -16.42 -8.40 5.57
N VAL A 11 -17.12 -9.50 5.28
CA VAL A 11 -18.52 -9.76 5.66
C VAL A 11 -18.50 -10.80 6.76
N THR A 12 -18.46 -10.32 7.99
CA THR A 12 -18.38 -11.15 9.21
C THR A 12 -19.65 -10.96 10.03
N GLU A 13 -20.09 -12.01 10.71
CA GLU A 13 -21.23 -11.94 11.63
C GLU A 13 -20.92 -11.00 12.80
N ASP A 14 -21.87 -10.14 13.14
CA ASP A 14 -21.87 -9.42 14.42
C ASP A 14 -22.21 -10.43 15.54
N PRO A 15 -21.25 -10.79 16.39
CA PRO A 15 -21.44 -11.83 17.42
C PRO A 15 -22.39 -11.39 18.53
N THR A 16 -22.71 -10.10 18.63
CA THR A 16 -23.63 -9.58 19.66
C THR A 16 -25.08 -9.69 19.25
N THR A 17 -25.36 -9.77 17.94
CA THR A 17 -26.72 -9.84 17.39
C THR A 17 -26.96 -11.10 16.57
N GLY A 18 -25.92 -11.83 16.17
CA GLY A 18 -26.01 -12.95 15.24
C GLY A 18 -26.34 -12.54 13.79
N ARG A 19 -26.26 -11.23 13.47
CA ARG A 19 -26.57 -10.71 12.14
C ARG A 19 -25.32 -10.60 11.30
N THR A 20 -25.39 -11.07 10.07
CA THR A 20 -24.39 -10.80 9.05
C THR A 20 -24.91 -9.74 8.09
N ALA A 21 -24.15 -8.70 7.84
CA ALA A 21 -24.51 -7.67 6.85
C ALA A 21 -24.56 -8.29 5.44
N SER A 22 -25.43 -7.79 4.58
CA SER A 22 -25.40 -8.13 3.16
C SER A 22 -24.19 -7.48 2.49
N GLU A 23 -23.78 -8.00 1.34
CA GLU A 23 -22.69 -7.43 0.53
C GLU A 23 -22.98 -5.96 0.18
N ALA A 24 -24.23 -5.64 -0.15
CA ALA A 24 -24.65 -4.27 -0.47
C ALA A 24 -24.46 -3.32 0.73
N GLU A 25 -24.91 -3.73 1.94
CA GLU A 25 -24.72 -2.94 3.16
C GLU A 25 -23.23 -2.76 3.49
N ARG A 26 -22.41 -3.80 3.26
CA ARG A 26 -20.97 -3.70 3.51
C ARG A 26 -20.27 -2.75 2.55
N ILE A 27 -20.59 -2.79 1.25
CA ILE A 27 -20.06 -1.86 0.24
C ILE A 27 -20.52 -0.43 0.54
N GLU A 28 -21.76 -0.24 0.97
CA GLU A 28 -22.27 1.06 1.39
C GLU A 28 -21.53 1.58 2.63
N LEU A 29 -21.29 0.74 3.64
CA LEU A 29 -20.54 1.10 4.83
C LEU A 29 -19.11 1.55 4.48
N MET A 30 -18.41 0.83 3.61
CA MET A 30 -17.07 1.24 3.16
C MET A 30 -17.09 2.62 2.47
N THR A 31 -18.14 2.89 1.68
CA THR A 31 -18.33 4.22 1.09
C THR A 31 -18.55 5.28 2.17
N LYS A 32 -19.40 5.02 3.17
CA LYS A 32 -19.65 5.92 4.30
C LYS A 32 -18.37 6.19 5.11
N VAL A 33 -17.55 5.16 5.32
CA VAL A 33 -16.23 5.30 5.98
C VAL A 33 -15.33 6.26 5.20
N ALA A 34 -15.27 6.14 3.86
CA ALA A 34 -14.47 7.05 3.04
C ALA A 34 -14.98 8.49 3.11
N LEU A 35 -16.30 8.71 3.04
CA LEU A 35 -16.90 10.04 3.15
C LEU A 35 -16.67 10.64 4.53
N LYS A 36 -16.84 9.84 5.58
CA LYS A 36 -16.57 10.25 6.96
C LYS A 36 -15.10 10.58 7.18
N ALA A 37 -14.19 9.81 6.59
CA ALA A 37 -12.76 10.09 6.65
C ALA A 37 -12.42 11.47 6.07
N GLU A 38 -13.01 11.86 4.93
CA GLU A 38 -12.84 13.20 4.38
C GLU A 38 -13.46 14.28 5.27
N GLU A 39 -14.66 14.03 5.80
CA GLU A 39 -15.39 14.96 6.68
C GLU A 39 -14.55 15.32 7.92
N VAL A 40 -13.94 14.33 8.57
CA VAL A 40 -13.16 14.52 9.80
C VAL A 40 -11.69 14.88 9.53
N GLY A 41 -11.29 15.11 8.29
CA GLY A 41 -9.96 15.62 7.95
C GLY A 41 -8.87 14.57 7.87
N LEU A 42 -9.21 13.30 7.63
CA LEU A 42 -8.23 12.28 7.25
C LEU A 42 -7.78 12.50 5.80
N ASP A 43 -6.58 12.03 5.48
CA ASP A 43 -5.92 12.29 4.19
C ASP A 43 -6.20 11.20 3.15
N VAL A 44 -6.36 9.94 3.59
CA VAL A 44 -6.35 8.76 2.70
C VAL A 44 -7.47 7.79 3.04
N PHE A 45 -8.14 7.28 2.01
CA PHE A 45 -8.92 6.05 2.09
C PHE A 45 -8.35 5.01 1.13
N ALA A 46 -8.08 3.81 1.65
CA ALA A 46 -7.55 2.69 0.88
C ALA A 46 -8.50 1.50 0.93
N THR A 47 -8.76 0.88 -0.21
CA THR A 47 -9.56 -0.36 -0.29
C THR A 47 -8.68 -1.54 -0.65
N GLY A 48 -8.94 -2.69 -0.03
CA GLY A 48 -8.30 -3.96 -0.37
C GLY A 48 -8.74 -4.51 -1.72
N GLU A 49 -8.14 -5.63 -2.13
CA GLU A 49 -8.61 -6.46 -3.22
C GLU A 49 -8.57 -7.93 -2.77
N HIS A 50 -9.73 -8.54 -2.73
CA HIS A 50 -9.91 -9.94 -2.37
C HIS A 50 -10.91 -10.59 -3.32
N HIS A 51 -10.65 -11.85 -3.68
CA HIS A 51 -11.48 -12.62 -4.60
C HIS A 51 -12.11 -13.86 -3.95
N ASN A 52 -12.06 -13.95 -2.64
CA ASN A 52 -12.60 -15.07 -1.88
C ASN A 52 -13.47 -14.59 -0.71
N PRO A 53 -14.51 -15.33 -0.34
CA PRO A 53 -15.23 -15.09 0.92
C PRO A 53 -14.28 -15.09 2.12
N PRO A 54 -14.53 -14.30 3.16
CA PRO A 54 -15.74 -13.47 3.34
C PRO A 54 -15.63 -12.04 2.80
N PHE A 55 -14.77 -11.74 1.86
CA PHE A 55 -14.51 -10.37 1.39
C PHE A 55 -15.35 -10.02 0.17
N VAL A 56 -15.80 -8.74 0.09
CA VAL A 56 -16.60 -8.22 -1.05
C VAL A 56 -15.81 -7.32 -1.99
N VAL A 57 -14.60 -6.91 -1.65
CA VAL A 57 -13.77 -5.95 -2.42
C VAL A 57 -12.98 -6.66 -3.51
N SER A 58 -13.65 -6.97 -4.61
CA SER A 58 -13.02 -7.61 -5.78
C SER A 58 -12.66 -6.64 -6.91
N SER A 59 -13.11 -5.38 -6.84
CA SER A 59 -12.90 -4.36 -7.88
C SER A 59 -12.57 -3.00 -7.25
N PRO A 60 -11.33 -2.80 -6.78
CA PRO A 60 -10.95 -1.57 -6.09
C PRO A 60 -11.16 -0.32 -6.95
N THR A 61 -10.80 -0.32 -8.22
CA THR A 61 -10.93 0.85 -9.09
C THR A 61 -12.38 1.27 -9.34
N THR A 62 -13.31 0.31 -9.39
CA THR A 62 -14.75 0.61 -9.49
C THR A 62 -15.25 1.33 -8.24
N HIS A 63 -14.89 0.83 -7.05
CA HIS A 63 -15.29 1.44 -5.79
C HIS A 63 -14.64 2.81 -5.57
N LEU A 64 -13.33 2.92 -5.83
CA LEU A 64 -12.62 4.18 -5.72
C LEU A 64 -13.12 5.23 -6.73
N GLY A 65 -13.53 4.83 -7.94
CA GLY A 65 -14.18 5.72 -8.91
C GLY A 65 -15.50 6.29 -8.39
N TYR A 66 -16.30 5.47 -7.70
CA TYR A 66 -17.54 5.93 -7.07
C TYR A 66 -17.27 6.88 -5.89
N ILE A 67 -16.24 6.63 -5.09
CA ILE A 67 -15.82 7.52 -3.99
C ILE A 67 -15.23 8.82 -4.56
N ALA A 68 -14.44 8.76 -5.65
CA ALA A 68 -13.87 9.94 -6.31
C ALA A 68 -14.92 10.98 -6.67
N ALA A 69 -16.09 10.52 -7.14
CA ALA A 69 -17.21 11.39 -7.51
C ALA A 69 -17.96 12.02 -6.31
N LYS A 70 -17.62 11.61 -5.09
CA LYS A 70 -18.28 12.04 -3.84
C LYS A 70 -17.35 12.76 -2.87
N THR A 71 -16.09 12.89 -3.22
CA THR A 71 -15.03 13.48 -2.39
C THR A 71 -14.24 14.51 -3.19
N ASP A 72 -13.71 15.52 -2.50
CA ASP A 72 -12.98 16.63 -3.12
C ASP A 72 -11.48 16.64 -2.77
N ARG A 73 -11.08 16.10 -1.61
CA ARG A 73 -9.70 16.18 -1.09
C ARG A 73 -9.09 14.82 -0.81
N LEU A 74 -9.91 13.83 -0.46
CA LEU A 74 -9.46 12.52 -0.02
C LEU A 74 -8.57 11.87 -1.10
N LEU A 75 -7.37 11.46 -0.71
CA LEU A 75 -6.51 10.63 -1.55
C LEU A 75 -7.05 9.19 -1.57
N LEU A 76 -7.23 8.68 -2.75
CA LEU A 76 -7.74 7.34 -3.00
C LEU A 76 -6.58 6.38 -3.20
N SER A 77 -6.57 5.28 -2.45
CA SER A 77 -5.46 4.32 -2.49
C SER A 77 -6.00 2.88 -2.45
N THR A 78 -5.10 1.93 -2.55
CA THR A 78 -5.41 0.52 -2.37
C THR A 78 -4.58 -0.09 -1.23
N SER A 79 -5.07 -1.21 -0.70
CA SER A 79 -4.38 -1.94 0.36
C SER A 79 -4.70 -3.46 0.31
N THR A 80 -4.35 -4.13 -0.81
CA THR A 80 -3.50 -3.74 -1.94
C THR A 80 -4.19 -4.06 -3.28
N THR A 81 -3.72 -3.51 -4.41
CA THR A 81 -4.03 -4.05 -5.74
C THR A 81 -3.18 -5.29 -5.99
N LEU A 82 -3.81 -6.40 -6.40
CA LEU A 82 -3.13 -7.67 -6.61
C LEU A 82 -2.50 -7.74 -8.00
N ILE A 83 -1.21 -7.42 -8.09
CA ILE A 83 -0.49 -7.41 -9.37
C ILE A 83 -0.30 -8.80 -9.99
N THR A 84 -0.57 -9.86 -9.25
CA THR A 84 -0.42 -11.24 -9.70
C THR A 84 -1.68 -11.82 -10.34
N THR A 85 -2.85 -11.35 -9.94
CA THR A 85 -4.15 -11.79 -10.48
C THR A 85 -4.67 -10.86 -11.57
N ASN A 86 -4.21 -9.60 -11.59
CA ASN A 86 -4.54 -8.63 -12.63
C ASN A 86 -3.50 -8.62 -13.76
N ASP A 87 -3.93 -8.31 -14.98
CA ASP A 87 -3.03 -8.02 -16.08
C ASP A 87 -2.44 -6.61 -15.93
N PRO A 88 -1.11 -6.42 -16.09
CA PRO A 88 -0.48 -5.10 -15.98
C PRO A 88 -1.06 -4.05 -16.94
N VAL A 89 -1.52 -4.45 -18.11
CA VAL A 89 -2.22 -3.56 -19.06
C VAL A 89 -3.48 -3.03 -18.42
N LYS A 90 -4.28 -3.92 -17.82
CA LYS A 90 -5.54 -3.50 -17.16
C LYS A 90 -5.28 -2.59 -15.96
N ILE A 91 -4.25 -2.87 -15.17
CA ILE A 91 -3.85 -1.99 -14.07
C ILE A 91 -3.43 -0.61 -14.62
N ALA A 92 -2.63 -0.57 -15.69
CA ALA A 92 -2.19 0.68 -16.28
C ALA A 92 -3.36 1.56 -16.76
N GLU A 93 -4.32 0.97 -17.44
CA GLU A 93 -5.52 1.65 -17.95
C GLU A 93 -6.44 2.13 -16.81
N ASP A 94 -6.77 1.24 -15.87
CA ASP A 94 -7.71 1.54 -14.79
C ASP A 94 -7.21 2.65 -13.87
N TYR A 95 -5.94 2.61 -13.47
CA TYR A 95 -5.39 3.64 -12.58
C TYR A 95 -5.11 4.96 -13.29
N ALA A 96 -4.75 4.94 -14.57
CA ALA A 96 -4.70 6.17 -15.35
C ALA A 96 -6.11 6.78 -15.50
N PHE A 97 -7.12 5.95 -15.75
CA PHE A 97 -8.52 6.41 -15.83
C PHE A 97 -9.00 6.99 -14.50
N LEU A 98 -8.73 6.31 -13.39
CA LEU A 98 -9.07 6.79 -12.05
C LEU A 98 -8.34 8.09 -11.70
N GLN A 99 -7.08 8.25 -12.14
CA GLN A 99 -6.31 9.46 -11.97
C GLN A 99 -6.98 10.66 -12.66
N HIS A 100 -7.48 10.49 -13.89
CA HIS A 100 -8.26 11.51 -14.58
C HIS A 100 -9.57 11.83 -13.86
N LEU A 101 -10.32 10.81 -13.41
CA LEU A 101 -11.58 11.00 -12.68
C LEU A 101 -11.41 11.74 -11.36
N SER A 102 -10.32 11.48 -10.65
CA SER A 102 -10.05 12.07 -9.34
C SER A 102 -9.26 13.37 -9.38
N GLY A 103 -8.82 13.84 -10.56
CA GLY A 103 -7.95 15.00 -10.67
C GLY A 103 -6.58 14.79 -10.03
N GLY A 104 -6.02 13.58 -10.14
CA GLY A 104 -4.71 13.23 -9.59
C GLY A 104 -4.73 12.76 -8.13
N ARG A 105 -5.89 12.70 -7.46
CA ARG A 105 -6.04 12.24 -6.06
C ARG A 105 -6.01 10.71 -5.96
N VAL A 106 -5.04 10.07 -6.57
CA VAL A 106 -4.86 8.61 -6.50
C VAL A 106 -3.39 8.25 -6.39
N ASP A 107 -3.11 7.32 -5.53
CA ASP A 107 -1.92 6.47 -5.57
C ASP A 107 -2.34 5.01 -5.45
N LEU A 108 -1.41 4.09 -5.56
CA LEU A 108 -1.76 2.68 -5.44
C LEU A 108 -0.71 1.90 -4.68
N MET A 109 -1.17 0.95 -3.89
CA MET A 109 -0.31 0.01 -3.22
C MET A 109 -0.38 -1.35 -3.92
N MET A 110 0.75 -1.77 -4.49
CA MET A 110 0.88 -3.07 -5.13
C MET A 110 1.09 -4.16 -4.10
N GLY A 111 0.32 -5.24 -4.21
CA GLY A 111 0.47 -6.44 -3.42
C GLY A 111 0.62 -7.69 -4.29
N ARG A 112 1.38 -8.65 -3.79
CA ARG A 112 1.50 -9.96 -4.46
C ARG A 112 0.25 -10.82 -4.28
N GLY A 113 -0.51 -10.60 -3.21
CA GLY A 113 -1.52 -11.56 -2.74
C GLY A 113 -0.87 -12.81 -2.10
N ASN A 114 -1.51 -13.31 -1.06
CA ASN A 114 -1.03 -14.46 -0.29
C ASN A 114 -2.08 -15.58 -0.14
N THR A 115 -3.25 -15.42 -0.74
CA THR A 115 -4.34 -16.39 -0.69
C THR A 115 -4.15 -17.44 -1.79
N GLY A 116 -3.54 -18.57 -1.43
CA GLY A 116 -3.21 -19.65 -2.36
C GLY A 116 -4.34 -20.11 -3.27
N PRO A 117 -5.55 -20.38 -2.75
CA PRO A 117 -6.71 -20.80 -3.55
C PRO A 117 -7.14 -19.82 -4.65
N VAL A 118 -6.83 -18.54 -4.52
CA VAL A 118 -7.21 -17.52 -5.51
C VAL A 118 -6.40 -17.62 -6.81
N TYR A 119 -5.12 -17.97 -6.73
CA TYR A 119 -4.24 -18.02 -7.90
C TYR A 119 -4.76 -18.88 -9.05
N PRO A 120 -5.19 -20.14 -8.82
CA PRO A 120 -5.72 -20.99 -9.91
C PRO A 120 -6.98 -20.42 -10.57
N TRP A 121 -7.81 -19.64 -9.85
CA TRP A 121 -9.00 -19.01 -10.44
C TRP A 121 -8.64 -17.98 -11.53
N PHE A 122 -7.44 -17.41 -11.46
CA PHE A 122 -6.90 -16.49 -12.45
C PHE A 122 -5.85 -17.16 -13.35
N GLY A 123 -5.78 -18.49 -13.39
CA GLY A 123 -4.84 -19.24 -14.23
C GLY A 123 -3.37 -19.06 -13.83
N LYS A 124 -3.11 -18.82 -12.52
CA LYS A 124 -1.77 -18.57 -11.99
C LYS A 124 -1.39 -19.64 -10.95
N ASP A 125 -0.11 -19.68 -10.60
CA ASP A 125 0.44 -20.51 -9.54
C ASP A 125 1.10 -19.63 -8.47
N ILE A 126 0.74 -19.82 -7.21
CA ILE A 126 1.31 -19.04 -6.10
C ILE A 126 2.83 -19.24 -5.95
N ARG A 127 3.37 -20.37 -6.41
CA ARG A 127 4.81 -20.65 -6.41
C ARG A 127 5.60 -19.68 -7.28
N ASP A 128 4.97 -19.15 -8.32
CA ASP A 128 5.55 -18.14 -9.21
C ASP A 128 5.26 -16.70 -8.73
N GLY A 129 4.49 -16.55 -7.66
CA GLY A 129 3.91 -15.26 -7.24
C GLY A 129 4.91 -14.12 -7.09
N ILE A 130 6.13 -14.37 -6.60
CA ILE A 130 7.17 -13.33 -6.51
C ILE A 130 7.68 -12.94 -7.90
N LYS A 131 8.06 -13.91 -8.74
CA LYS A 131 8.56 -13.66 -10.08
C LYS A 131 7.52 -12.95 -10.95
N LEU A 132 6.27 -13.42 -10.85
CA LEU A 132 5.13 -12.83 -11.53
C LEU A 132 4.90 -11.37 -11.08
N ALA A 133 4.97 -11.08 -9.78
CA ALA A 133 4.83 -9.72 -9.27
C ALA A 133 5.93 -8.79 -9.77
N VAL A 134 7.18 -9.26 -9.79
CA VAL A 134 8.34 -8.49 -10.28
C VAL A 134 8.21 -8.21 -11.78
N GLU A 135 7.92 -9.24 -12.59
CA GLU A 135 7.75 -9.09 -14.04
C GLU A 135 6.59 -8.15 -14.40
N ASN A 136 5.43 -8.35 -13.76
CA ASN A 136 4.26 -7.54 -14.03
C ASN A 136 4.48 -6.07 -13.61
N TYR A 137 5.19 -5.81 -12.52
CA TYR A 137 5.48 -4.43 -12.13
C TYR A 137 6.44 -3.75 -13.10
N HIS A 138 7.44 -4.45 -13.62
CA HIS A 138 8.32 -3.89 -14.64
C HIS A 138 7.52 -3.52 -15.91
N LEU A 139 6.62 -4.38 -16.38
CA LEU A 139 5.75 -4.07 -17.51
C LEU A 139 4.84 -2.87 -17.21
N LEU A 140 4.23 -2.80 -16.02
CA LEU A 140 3.40 -1.67 -15.61
C LEU A 140 4.16 -0.34 -15.70
N ARG A 141 5.42 -0.31 -15.23
CA ARG A 141 6.27 0.88 -15.34
C ARG A 141 6.48 1.31 -16.79
N LYS A 142 6.71 0.34 -17.71
CA LYS A 142 6.84 0.62 -19.15
C LYS A 142 5.54 1.20 -19.72
N LEU A 143 4.39 0.58 -19.41
CA LEU A 143 3.07 0.99 -19.93
C LEU A 143 2.70 2.44 -19.57
N TRP A 144 3.15 2.94 -18.43
CA TRP A 144 2.91 4.30 -18.02
C TRP A 144 3.92 5.32 -18.52
N ARG A 145 5.11 4.89 -18.98
CA ARG A 145 6.25 5.79 -19.26
C ARG A 145 6.71 5.78 -20.68
N GLU A 146 6.39 4.71 -21.42
CA GLU A 146 6.74 4.60 -22.83
C GLU A 146 5.50 4.79 -23.72
N PRO A 147 5.57 5.65 -24.75
CA PRO A 147 4.41 5.92 -25.61
C PRO A 147 4.02 4.69 -26.45
N VAL A 148 4.97 3.81 -26.75
CA VAL A 148 4.76 2.55 -27.47
C VAL A 148 5.56 1.46 -26.80
N VAL A 149 4.88 0.40 -26.35
CA VAL A 149 5.48 -0.70 -25.61
C VAL A 149 5.60 -1.96 -26.47
N ASN A 150 6.82 -2.48 -26.55
CA ASN A 150 7.09 -3.84 -26.95
C ASN A 150 7.51 -4.64 -25.72
N TRP A 151 6.91 -5.80 -25.51
CA TRP A 151 7.14 -6.61 -24.33
C TRP A 151 7.25 -8.09 -24.68
N GLN A 152 8.21 -8.74 -24.05
CA GLN A 152 8.36 -10.19 -24.04
C GLN A 152 8.74 -10.60 -22.62
N GLY A 153 7.88 -11.37 -21.96
CA GLY A 153 8.09 -11.87 -20.62
C GLY A 153 7.76 -13.35 -20.49
N GLN A 154 7.82 -13.86 -19.26
CA GLN A 154 7.56 -15.27 -18.97
C GLN A 154 6.07 -15.54 -18.76
N PHE A 155 5.33 -14.57 -18.16
CA PHE A 155 4.01 -14.84 -17.56
C PHE A 155 2.82 -14.34 -18.38
N ARG A 156 3.05 -13.56 -19.44
CA ARG A 156 1.99 -13.13 -20.34
C ARG A 156 2.42 -13.14 -21.79
N THR A 157 1.44 -13.13 -22.69
CA THR A 157 1.67 -13.00 -24.13
C THR A 157 2.41 -11.69 -24.45
N PRO A 158 3.32 -11.71 -25.47
CA PRO A 158 4.05 -10.53 -25.90
C PRO A 158 3.12 -9.37 -26.32
N LEU A 159 3.60 -8.14 -26.12
CA LEU A 159 3.02 -6.94 -26.70
C LEU A 159 3.89 -6.48 -27.87
N GLN A 160 3.26 -6.03 -28.94
CA GLN A 160 3.94 -5.49 -30.12
C GLN A 160 3.28 -4.16 -30.51
N GLY A 161 4.03 -3.08 -30.39
CA GLY A 161 3.55 -1.74 -30.74
C GLY A 161 2.33 -1.29 -29.94
N TYR A 162 2.23 -1.71 -28.67
CA TYR A 162 1.08 -1.40 -27.82
C TYR A 162 1.20 0.02 -27.23
N THR A 163 0.10 0.76 -27.24
CA THR A 163 -0.03 2.07 -26.56
C THR A 163 -1.11 1.96 -25.49
N SER A 164 -0.75 2.26 -24.25
CA SER A 164 -1.72 2.31 -23.13
C SER A 164 -2.60 3.55 -23.22
N THR A 165 -3.92 3.39 -23.02
CA THR A 165 -4.86 4.49 -23.09
C THR A 165 -5.98 4.32 -22.06
N PRO A 166 -6.32 5.39 -21.26
CA PRO A 166 -5.67 6.71 -21.30
C PRO A 166 -4.22 6.67 -20.83
N ALA A 167 -3.43 7.63 -21.27
CA ALA A 167 -2.13 7.88 -20.65
C ALA A 167 -2.34 8.46 -19.24
N PRO A 168 -1.35 8.33 -18.33
CA PRO A 168 -1.40 8.99 -17.03
C PRO A 168 -1.68 10.50 -17.14
N LEU A 169 -2.43 11.05 -16.19
CA LEU A 169 -2.76 12.48 -16.13
C LEU A 169 -1.47 13.32 -16.17
N ASP A 170 -1.42 14.35 -17.01
CA ASP A 170 -0.24 15.21 -17.23
C ASP A 170 1.03 14.43 -17.60
N GLY A 171 0.89 13.22 -18.17
CA GLY A 171 2.00 12.33 -18.47
C GLY A 171 2.72 11.78 -17.23
N THR A 172 2.14 11.95 -16.05
CA THR A 172 2.75 11.64 -14.75
C THR A 172 2.05 10.46 -14.10
N PRO A 173 2.70 9.28 -14.00
CA PRO A 173 2.12 8.12 -13.32
C PRO A 173 1.78 8.40 -11.86
N PRO A 174 0.76 7.74 -11.29
CA PRO A 174 0.49 7.81 -9.87
C PRO A 174 1.67 7.26 -9.06
N PHE A 175 1.84 7.77 -7.82
CA PHE A 175 2.83 7.24 -6.90
C PHE A 175 2.49 5.79 -6.53
N VAL A 176 3.51 4.95 -6.39
CA VAL A 176 3.34 3.53 -6.06
C VAL A 176 3.94 3.21 -4.71
N TRP A 177 3.18 2.46 -3.94
CA TRP A 177 3.62 1.77 -2.75
C TRP A 177 3.74 0.28 -3.03
N HIS A 178 4.71 -0.36 -2.41
CA HIS A 178 4.80 -1.83 -2.40
C HIS A 178 4.40 -2.34 -1.03
N GLY A 179 3.26 -3.03 -0.97
CA GLY A 179 2.74 -3.64 0.25
C GLY A 179 3.36 -5.00 0.52
N SER A 180 4.04 -5.16 1.65
CA SER A 180 4.55 -6.46 2.07
C SER A 180 4.57 -6.59 3.58
N ILE A 181 4.19 -7.76 4.07
CA ILE A 181 4.31 -8.13 5.48
C ILE A 181 5.59 -8.93 5.76
N ARG A 182 6.17 -9.65 4.81
CA ARG A 182 7.32 -10.53 5.06
C ARG A 182 8.24 -10.80 3.88
N SER A 183 7.88 -10.33 2.67
CA SER A 183 8.70 -10.58 1.49
C SER A 183 9.81 -9.55 1.39
N THR A 184 11.04 -10.00 1.57
CA THR A 184 12.25 -9.19 1.40
C THR A 184 12.44 -8.75 -0.05
N GLU A 185 12.02 -9.60 -1.02
CA GLU A 185 12.08 -9.30 -2.46
C GLU A 185 11.19 -8.12 -2.83
N ILE A 186 10.02 -7.98 -2.18
CA ILE A 186 9.12 -6.85 -2.43
C ILE A 186 9.69 -5.57 -1.79
N ALA A 187 10.29 -5.65 -0.61
CA ALA A 187 11.01 -4.52 -0.02
C ALA A 187 12.19 -4.07 -0.88
N GLU A 188 12.93 -5.03 -1.43
CA GLU A 188 14.01 -4.79 -2.39
C GLU A 188 13.51 -4.11 -3.67
N GLN A 189 12.38 -4.59 -4.24
CA GLN A 189 11.77 -3.99 -5.43
C GLN A 189 11.33 -2.55 -5.19
N ALA A 190 10.69 -2.26 -4.05
CA ALA A 190 10.33 -0.88 -3.68
C ALA A 190 11.57 0.02 -3.65
N ALA A 191 12.63 -0.43 -2.99
CA ALA A 191 13.88 0.29 -2.89
C ALA A 191 14.57 0.47 -4.26
N TYR A 192 14.57 -0.58 -5.12
CA TYR A 192 15.18 -0.54 -6.43
C TYR A 192 14.60 0.57 -7.30
N TYR A 193 13.27 0.75 -7.28
CA TYR A 193 12.60 1.77 -8.07
C TYR A 193 12.48 3.15 -7.37
N GLY A 194 12.83 3.25 -6.09
CA GLY A 194 12.62 4.46 -5.30
C GLY A 194 11.16 4.72 -4.96
N ASP A 195 10.34 3.67 -5.05
CA ASP A 195 8.91 3.69 -4.69
C ASP A 195 8.73 3.57 -3.16
N GLY A 196 7.52 3.84 -2.66
CA GLY A 196 7.22 3.70 -1.24
C GLY A 196 7.15 2.23 -0.79
N PHE A 197 7.54 1.96 0.45
CA PHE A 197 7.37 0.66 1.08
C PHE A 197 6.33 0.74 2.19
N PHE A 198 5.21 0.03 2.02
CA PHE A 198 4.17 -0.06 3.03
C PHE A 198 4.28 -1.41 3.75
N HIS A 199 4.75 -1.37 5.00
CA HIS A 199 4.81 -2.54 5.84
C HIS A 199 3.54 -2.65 6.68
N ASN A 200 2.59 -3.47 6.21
CA ASN A 200 1.37 -3.70 6.98
C ASN A 200 1.66 -4.64 8.16
N HIS A 201 2.11 -4.07 9.27
CA HIS A 201 2.62 -4.79 10.43
C HIS A 201 1.52 -5.25 11.40
N ILE A 202 0.24 -5.11 11.05
CA ILE A 202 -0.89 -5.40 11.96
C ILE A 202 -0.90 -6.80 12.59
N PHE A 203 -0.11 -7.74 12.04
CA PHE A 203 0.04 -9.11 12.54
C PHE A 203 1.44 -9.41 13.09
N TRP A 204 2.35 -8.43 13.16
CA TRP A 204 3.77 -8.68 13.40
C TRP A 204 4.31 -7.86 14.56
N ASN A 205 5.29 -8.44 15.25
CA ASN A 205 5.99 -7.75 16.31
C ASN A 205 6.93 -6.64 15.79
N LYS A 206 7.37 -5.79 16.71
CA LYS A 206 8.22 -4.64 16.41
C LYS A 206 9.57 -5.02 15.81
N GLU A 207 10.17 -6.13 16.22
CA GLU A 207 11.48 -6.59 15.74
C GLU A 207 11.44 -6.94 14.26
N HIS A 208 10.41 -7.66 13.83
CA HIS A 208 10.21 -7.98 12.42
C HIS A 208 9.96 -6.71 11.58
N THR A 209 9.11 -5.81 12.07
CA THR A 209 8.83 -4.54 11.41
C THR A 209 10.09 -3.70 11.26
N GLN A 210 10.89 -3.59 12.33
CA GLN A 210 12.16 -2.89 12.30
C GLN A 210 13.11 -3.46 11.25
N GLN A 211 13.24 -4.79 11.18
CA GLN A 211 14.11 -5.45 10.21
C GLN A 211 13.70 -5.19 8.76
N MET A 212 12.39 -5.26 8.46
CA MET A 212 11.86 -5.03 7.12
C MET A 212 12.05 -3.58 6.67
N VAL A 213 11.73 -2.62 7.53
CA VAL A 213 11.92 -1.19 7.24
C VAL A 213 13.39 -0.84 7.10
N ALA A 214 14.25 -1.37 7.98
CA ALA A 214 15.70 -1.17 7.89
C ALA A 214 16.31 -1.77 6.62
N LEU A 215 15.82 -2.93 6.15
CA LEU A 215 16.22 -3.50 4.87
C LEU A 215 15.87 -2.54 3.72
N TYR A 216 14.61 -2.13 3.62
CA TYR A 216 14.15 -1.23 2.57
C TYR A 216 14.97 0.07 2.54
N ARG A 217 15.19 0.72 3.69
CA ARG A 217 15.94 1.97 3.79
C ARG A 217 17.39 1.84 3.34
N ARG A 218 18.10 0.80 3.78
CA ARG A 218 19.48 0.53 3.33
C ARG A 218 19.55 0.30 1.82
N ARG A 219 18.57 -0.38 1.25
CA ARG A 219 18.54 -0.65 -0.19
C ARG A 219 18.15 0.60 -0.99
N PHE A 220 17.24 1.44 -0.48
CA PHE A 220 16.90 2.74 -1.07
C PHE A 220 18.14 3.64 -1.22
N GLU A 221 18.93 3.76 -0.16
CA GLU A 221 20.20 4.49 -0.18
C GLU A 221 21.22 3.83 -1.12
N HIS A 222 21.33 2.51 -1.10
CA HIS A 222 22.21 1.76 -1.99
C HIS A 222 21.91 2.03 -3.47
N TYR A 223 20.64 2.13 -3.85
CA TYR A 223 20.23 2.45 -5.23
C TYR A 223 20.33 3.94 -5.58
N GLY A 224 20.72 4.80 -4.63
CA GLY A 224 21.03 6.20 -4.87
C GLY A 224 19.81 7.12 -4.94
N HIS A 225 18.67 6.74 -4.34
CA HIS A 225 17.46 7.55 -4.31
C HIS A 225 17.47 8.64 -3.23
N GLY A 226 18.45 8.64 -2.33
CA GLY A 226 18.62 9.57 -1.22
C GLY A 226 19.20 8.87 0.01
N ALA A 227 19.28 9.58 1.13
CA ALA A 227 19.66 8.98 2.41
C ALA A 227 18.59 7.98 2.90
N ALA A 228 18.99 7.01 3.70
CA ALA A 228 18.12 5.95 4.19
C ALA A 228 16.85 6.46 4.91
N ASP A 229 16.96 7.56 5.66
CA ASP A 229 15.86 8.19 6.39
C ASP A 229 14.93 9.04 5.51
N GLN A 230 15.29 9.30 4.26
CA GLN A 230 14.45 9.97 3.26
C GLN A 230 13.52 9.00 2.52
N ALA A 231 13.70 7.70 2.71
CA ALA A 231 12.87 6.68 2.07
C ALA A 231 11.42 6.71 2.58
N TYR A 232 10.46 6.58 1.67
CA TYR A 232 9.03 6.67 1.98
C TYR A 232 8.52 5.37 2.62
N VAL A 233 8.20 5.44 3.91
CA VAL A 233 7.66 4.31 4.67
C VAL A 233 6.21 4.57 5.04
N GLY A 234 5.38 3.53 4.90
CA GLY A 234 4.00 3.51 5.39
C GLY A 234 3.78 2.34 6.34
N LEU A 235 2.94 2.53 7.33
CA LEU A 235 2.58 1.52 8.32
C LEU A 235 1.06 1.34 8.42
N GLY A 236 0.63 0.10 8.70
CA GLY A 236 -0.73 -0.21 9.12
C GLY A 236 -0.87 -0.11 10.63
N GLY A 237 -2.12 0.04 11.09
CA GLY A 237 -2.49 -0.03 12.49
C GLY A 237 -3.89 -0.62 12.61
N GLN A 238 -4.22 -1.16 13.76
CA GLN A 238 -5.54 -1.69 14.06
C GLN A 238 -6.03 -1.07 15.36
N VAL A 239 -7.23 -0.51 15.37
CA VAL A 239 -7.72 0.24 16.52
C VAL A 239 -9.16 -0.07 16.83
N PHE A 240 -9.47 -0.04 18.14
CA PHE A 240 -10.83 0.12 18.66
C PHE A 240 -10.77 0.99 19.91
N MET A 241 -11.53 2.07 19.92
CA MET A 241 -11.49 3.07 20.99
C MET A 241 -12.82 3.19 21.71
N ALA A 242 -12.72 3.54 23.00
CA ALA A 242 -13.83 3.96 23.84
C ALA A 242 -13.33 4.96 24.90
N SER A 243 -14.25 5.49 25.73
CA SER A 243 -13.93 6.45 26.78
C SER A 243 -12.98 5.90 27.86
N THR A 244 -12.93 4.58 28.02
CA THR A 244 -11.99 3.88 28.92
C THR A 244 -11.47 2.60 28.25
N GLU A 245 -10.26 2.18 28.62
CA GLU A 245 -9.69 0.91 28.15
C GLU A 245 -10.56 -0.30 28.52
N ALA A 246 -11.12 -0.29 29.73
CA ALA A 246 -12.00 -1.37 30.19
C ALA A 246 -13.26 -1.49 29.32
N GLU A 247 -13.83 -0.36 28.93
CA GLU A 247 -14.98 -0.32 28.03
C GLU A 247 -14.60 -0.77 26.62
N ALA A 248 -13.50 -0.25 26.06
CA ALA A 248 -13.00 -0.64 24.74
C ALA A 248 -12.81 -2.17 24.66
N LYS A 249 -12.11 -2.75 25.63
CA LYS A 249 -11.91 -4.20 25.71
C LYS A 249 -13.22 -4.97 25.87
N ARG A 250 -14.14 -4.49 26.72
CA ARG A 250 -15.47 -5.13 26.92
C ARG A 250 -16.29 -5.16 25.64
N VAL A 251 -16.32 -4.05 24.90
CA VAL A 251 -17.11 -3.91 23.67
C VAL A 251 -16.48 -4.67 22.53
N TYR A 252 -15.15 -4.58 22.33
CA TYR A 252 -14.46 -5.16 21.20
C TYR A 252 -14.22 -6.68 21.32
N ARG A 253 -14.12 -7.23 22.54
CA ARG A 253 -13.79 -8.65 22.78
C ARG A 253 -14.66 -9.63 21.98
N PRO A 254 -16.00 -9.54 21.95
CA PRO A 254 -16.81 -10.47 21.16
C PRO A 254 -16.43 -10.46 19.68
N TYR A 255 -16.13 -9.32 19.12
CA TYR A 255 -15.71 -9.18 17.71
C TYR A 255 -14.32 -9.77 17.47
N PHE A 256 -13.38 -9.52 18.39
CA PHE A 256 -12.05 -10.12 18.32
C PHE A 256 -12.12 -11.66 18.38
N ASP A 257 -12.83 -12.20 19.34
CA ASP A 257 -12.95 -13.65 19.57
C ASP A 257 -13.68 -14.36 18.41
N ASN A 258 -14.60 -13.69 17.72
CA ASN A 258 -15.35 -14.24 16.58
C ASN A 258 -14.64 -14.04 15.24
N ALA A 259 -13.64 -13.17 15.16
CA ALA A 259 -13.00 -12.84 13.89
C ALA A 259 -12.23 -14.03 13.30
N PRO A 260 -12.41 -14.36 12.01
CA PRO A 260 -11.76 -15.51 11.39
C PRO A 260 -10.22 -15.45 11.41
N VAL A 261 -9.66 -14.24 11.54
CA VAL A 261 -8.22 -14.02 11.46
C VAL A 261 -7.52 -14.24 12.81
N TYR A 262 -8.16 -13.94 13.94
CA TYR A 262 -7.53 -14.04 15.28
C TYR A 262 -8.34 -14.77 16.33
N GLY A 263 -9.61 -15.05 16.10
CA GLY A 263 -10.50 -15.70 17.09
C GLY A 263 -10.09 -17.08 17.57
N HIS A 264 -9.08 -17.70 16.96
CA HIS A 264 -8.51 -19.00 17.34
C HIS A 264 -7.04 -18.92 17.73
N GLY A 265 -6.53 -17.74 18.00
CA GLY A 265 -5.16 -17.45 18.33
C GLY A 265 -4.97 -17.03 19.80
N PRO A 266 -4.01 -16.11 20.06
CA PRO A 266 -3.78 -15.52 21.37
C PRO A 266 -5.01 -14.78 21.92
N SER A 267 -5.05 -14.57 23.23
CA SER A 267 -6.07 -13.71 23.86
C SER A 267 -6.00 -12.27 23.33
N LEU A 268 -7.06 -11.48 23.49
CA LEU A 268 -7.05 -10.07 23.12
C LEU A 268 -5.88 -9.33 23.80
N GLU A 269 -5.62 -9.62 25.08
CA GLU A 269 -4.54 -9.05 25.86
C GLU A 269 -3.17 -9.38 25.28
N ASP A 270 -2.89 -10.66 25.03
CA ASP A 270 -1.63 -11.11 24.46
C ASP A 270 -1.44 -10.54 23.03
N TYR A 271 -2.54 -10.50 22.26
CA TYR A 271 -2.49 -9.96 20.90
C TYR A 271 -2.18 -8.47 20.87
N THR A 272 -2.78 -7.68 21.78
CA THR A 272 -2.49 -6.23 21.91
C THR A 272 -1.07 -5.96 22.44
N GLU A 273 -0.50 -6.88 23.22
CA GLU A 273 0.90 -6.78 23.67
C GLU A 273 1.88 -7.08 22.51
N MET A 274 1.59 -8.11 21.71
CA MET A 274 2.50 -8.64 20.69
C MET A 274 2.44 -7.89 19.36
N THR A 275 1.34 -7.18 19.06
CA THR A 275 1.07 -6.58 17.76
C THR A 275 0.70 -5.09 17.88
N PRO A 276 0.60 -4.36 16.77
CA PRO A 276 0.12 -2.97 16.77
C PRO A 276 -1.35 -2.75 17.10
N LEU A 277 -2.15 -3.81 17.31
CA LEU A 277 -3.55 -3.64 17.72
C LEU A 277 -3.63 -2.81 18.99
N THR A 278 -4.42 -1.75 18.97
CA THR A 278 -4.72 -0.93 20.16
C THR A 278 -6.21 -0.98 20.45
N VAL A 279 -6.56 -1.50 21.64
CA VAL A 279 -7.94 -1.51 22.13
C VAL A 279 -7.93 -0.73 23.45
N GLY A 280 -8.37 0.55 23.40
CA GLY A 280 -8.19 1.44 24.54
C GLY A 280 -8.82 2.82 24.31
N THR A 281 -8.18 3.86 24.86
CA THR A 281 -8.61 5.25 24.68
C THR A 281 -7.91 5.92 23.51
N PRO A 282 -8.38 7.06 23.00
CA PRO A 282 -7.67 7.86 22.00
C PRO A 282 -6.21 8.16 22.39
N GLU A 283 -5.93 8.46 23.67
CA GLU A 283 -4.58 8.72 24.17
C GLU A 283 -3.67 7.48 24.02
N GLN A 284 -4.19 6.29 24.28
CA GLN A 284 -3.44 5.04 24.12
C GLN A 284 -3.14 4.75 22.65
N VAL A 285 -4.06 5.09 21.73
CA VAL A 285 -3.80 5.00 20.28
C VAL A 285 -2.73 6.00 19.87
N ILE A 286 -2.76 7.23 20.39
CA ILE A 286 -1.72 8.25 20.13
C ILE A 286 -0.37 7.75 20.61
N GLU A 287 -0.27 7.31 21.87
CA GLU A 287 0.99 6.81 22.46
C GLU A 287 1.57 5.63 21.66
N ARG A 288 0.72 4.65 21.34
CA ARG A 288 1.12 3.46 20.55
C ARG A 288 1.62 3.85 19.15
N THR A 289 0.92 4.74 18.46
CA THR A 289 1.27 5.17 17.11
C THR A 289 2.57 5.99 17.09
N LEU A 290 2.76 6.86 18.06
CA LEU A 290 4.03 7.60 18.23
C LEU A 290 5.19 6.64 18.52
N GLY A 291 4.95 5.60 19.31
CA GLY A 291 5.92 4.57 19.64
C GLY A 291 6.40 3.76 18.42
N PHE A 292 5.67 3.74 17.29
CA PHE A 292 6.15 3.08 16.07
C PHE A 292 7.43 3.76 15.56
N ALA A 293 7.52 5.09 15.65
CA ALA A 293 8.72 5.82 15.25
C ALA A 293 9.98 5.47 16.07
N ASP A 294 9.82 4.96 17.29
CA ASP A 294 10.95 4.60 18.16
C ASP A 294 11.76 3.40 17.59
N TYR A 295 11.11 2.55 16.79
CA TYR A 295 11.78 1.39 16.22
C TYR A 295 11.88 1.38 14.68
N VAL A 296 11.06 2.17 13.96
CA VAL A 296 11.22 2.30 12.50
C VAL A 296 11.82 3.63 12.07
N GLY A 297 11.92 4.64 12.97
CA GLY A 297 12.25 6.02 12.62
C GLY A 297 11.05 6.76 11.99
N ASP A 298 11.29 7.94 11.44
CA ASP A 298 10.22 8.71 10.78
C ASP A 298 9.61 7.95 9.60
N TYR A 299 8.30 8.08 9.44
CA TYR A 299 7.56 7.49 8.34
C TYR A 299 6.46 8.46 7.86
N GLN A 300 5.90 8.23 6.66
CA GLN A 300 5.14 9.25 5.96
C GLN A 300 3.65 8.95 5.86
N ARG A 301 3.24 7.68 6.12
CA ARG A 301 1.81 7.28 6.06
C ARG A 301 1.46 6.32 7.16
N GLN A 302 0.36 6.62 7.88
CA GLN A 302 -0.29 5.70 8.81
C GLN A 302 -1.70 5.40 8.32
N LEU A 303 -2.01 4.13 8.07
CA LEU A 303 -3.38 3.69 7.77
C LEU A 303 -3.92 2.87 8.93
N PHE A 304 -5.17 3.14 9.33
CA PHE A 304 -5.84 2.42 10.40
C PHE A 304 -6.91 1.48 9.84
N LEU A 305 -7.00 0.28 10.38
CA LEU A 305 -8.11 -0.65 10.18
C LEU A 305 -9.05 -0.50 11.37
N ALA A 306 -10.28 -0.06 11.12
CA ALA A 306 -11.29 0.21 12.15
C ALA A 306 -12.69 -0.32 11.78
N ASP A 307 -12.85 -0.96 10.61
CA ASP A 307 -14.14 -1.33 10.03
C ASP A 307 -14.29 -2.84 9.75
N HIS A 308 -13.72 -3.69 10.61
CA HIS A 308 -13.62 -5.14 10.40
C HIS A 308 -14.35 -5.94 11.48
N ALA A 309 -14.33 -7.27 11.33
CA ALA A 309 -14.77 -8.25 12.33
C ALA A 309 -16.28 -8.19 12.67
N GLY A 310 -17.10 -7.70 11.75
CA GLY A 310 -18.56 -7.64 11.97
C GLY A 310 -19.03 -6.47 12.83
N LEU A 311 -18.17 -5.49 13.09
CA LEU A 311 -18.53 -4.25 13.79
C LEU A 311 -19.73 -3.56 13.11
N PRO A 312 -20.77 -3.14 13.86
CA PRO A 312 -21.91 -2.44 13.29
C PRO A 312 -21.54 -1.02 12.82
N GLU A 313 -22.27 -0.51 11.82
CA GLU A 313 -22.03 0.80 11.20
C GLU A 313 -21.81 1.90 12.20
N SER A 314 -22.65 1.97 13.27
CA SER A 314 -22.55 3.02 14.27
C SER A 314 -21.18 3.05 14.99
N LEU A 315 -20.67 1.87 15.37
CA LEU A 315 -19.36 1.78 16.02
C LEU A 315 -18.23 2.09 15.04
N VAL A 316 -18.33 1.62 13.79
CA VAL A 316 -17.32 1.91 12.75
C VAL A 316 -17.20 3.41 12.50
N LEU A 317 -18.33 4.11 12.29
CA LEU A 317 -18.32 5.55 12.05
C LEU A 317 -17.85 6.35 13.26
N GLU A 318 -18.16 5.89 14.47
CA GLU A 318 -17.63 6.46 15.72
C GLU A 318 -16.10 6.33 15.79
N GLN A 319 -15.53 5.18 15.42
CA GLN A 319 -14.07 5.02 15.37
C GLN A 319 -13.42 6.00 14.40
N VAL A 320 -14.02 6.21 13.22
CA VAL A 320 -13.50 7.17 12.22
C VAL A 320 -13.59 8.60 12.74
N GLU A 321 -14.69 8.94 13.43
CA GLU A 321 -14.87 10.25 14.09
C GLU A 321 -13.77 10.51 15.12
N MET A 322 -13.57 9.59 16.08
CA MET A 322 -12.53 9.72 17.10
C MET A 322 -11.12 9.80 16.52
N LEU A 323 -10.84 9.02 15.47
CA LEU A 323 -9.55 9.12 14.76
C LEU A 323 -9.32 10.52 14.22
N GLY A 324 -10.32 11.11 13.54
CA GLY A 324 -10.18 12.43 12.94
C GLY A 324 -10.19 13.58 13.92
N THR A 325 -10.96 13.50 15.00
CA THR A 325 -11.17 14.61 15.95
C THR A 325 -10.25 14.59 17.16
N GLU A 326 -9.85 13.40 17.65
CA GLU A 326 -9.11 13.28 18.89
C GLU A 326 -7.68 12.76 18.68
N VAL A 327 -7.46 11.86 17.73
CA VAL A 327 -6.17 11.18 17.54
C VAL A 327 -5.28 11.89 16.53
N VAL A 328 -5.75 12.05 15.31
CA VAL A 328 -4.92 12.53 14.16
C VAL A 328 -4.41 13.96 14.36
N PRO A 329 -5.17 14.92 14.89
CA PRO A 329 -4.64 16.26 15.13
C PRO A 329 -3.42 16.28 16.07
N VAL A 330 -3.42 15.45 17.11
CA VAL A 330 -2.31 15.33 18.05
C VAL A 330 -1.12 14.62 17.39
N LEU A 331 -1.37 13.51 16.70
CA LEU A 331 -0.32 12.79 15.98
C LEU A 331 0.37 13.68 14.95
N ARG A 332 -0.40 14.44 14.17
CA ARG A 332 0.11 15.35 13.14
C ARG A 332 1.06 16.39 13.74
N ALA A 333 0.65 17.05 14.82
CA ALA A 333 1.46 18.04 15.52
C ALA A 333 2.75 17.42 16.09
N GLU A 334 2.67 16.23 16.70
CA GLU A 334 3.83 15.57 17.31
C GLU A 334 4.82 15.06 16.26
N PHE A 335 4.36 14.46 15.17
CA PHE A 335 5.23 14.03 14.09
C PHE A 335 5.92 15.23 13.41
N GLU A 336 5.22 16.34 13.18
CA GLU A 336 5.81 17.54 12.63
C GLU A 336 6.90 18.13 13.55
N ARG A 337 6.62 18.18 14.87
CA ARG A 337 7.57 18.67 15.87
C ARG A 337 8.83 17.82 15.99
N ARG A 338 8.73 16.51 15.82
CA ARG A 338 9.85 15.55 16.01
C ARG A 338 10.70 15.36 14.76
N ARG A 339 10.12 15.56 13.56
CA ARG A 339 10.76 15.23 12.29
C ARG A 339 11.95 16.13 12.00
N PRO A 340 13.11 15.56 11.63
CA PRO A 340 14.24 16.32 11.10
C PRO A 340 13.88 17.00 9.78
N ALA A 341 14.36 18.23 9.56
CA ALA A 341 14.00 19.06 8.39
C ALA A 341 14.36 18.41 7.02
N HIS A 342 15.32 17.51 6.99
CA HIS A 342 15.75 16.83 5.75
C HIS A 342 14.93 15.57 5.44
N VAL A 343 14.09 15.11 6.36
CA VAL A 343 13.22 13.95 6.19
C VAL A 343 11.90 14.40 5.59
N PRO A 344 11.43 13.77 4.49
CA PRO A 344 10.14 14.11 3.87
C PRO A 344 8.97 13.98 4.87
N SER A 345 8.10 14.97 4.88
CA SER A 345 6.88 14.92 5.72
C SER A 345 5.80 14.03 5.13
N ASP A 346 5.67 14.04 3.82
CA ASP A 346 4.59 13.41 3.09
C ASP A 346 5.11 12.60 1.90
N PRO A 347 4.39 11.58 1.48
CA PRO A 347 4.67 10.90 0.22
C PRO A 347 4.44 11.86 -0.96
N PRO A 348 5.03 11.59 -2.14
CA PRO A 348 4.78 12.38 -3.33
C PRO A 348 3.29 12.42 -3.69
N THR A 349 2.80 13.60 -4.00
CA THR A 349 1.47 13.84 -4.57
C THR A 349 1.58 13.98 -6.10
N HIS A 350 0.46 13.85 -6.83
CA HIS A 350 0.45 14.09 -8.27
C HIS A 350 1.09 15.45 -8.63
N ALA A 351 0.68 16.52 -7.95
CA ALA A 351 1.22 17.85 -8.18
C ALA A 351 2.75 17.93 -7.95
N SER A 352 3.25 17.28 -6.89
CA SER A 352 4.71 17.27 -6.63
C SER A 352 5.47 16.43 -7.65
N LEU A 353 4.89 15.33 -8.15
CA LEU A 353 5.48 14.52 -9.20
C LEU A 353 5.52 15.26 -10.55
N VAL A 354 4.45 15.97 -10.90
CA VAL A 354 4.43 16.85 -12.09
C VAL A 354 5.52 17.93 -11.98
N ALA A 355 5.63 18.58 -10.82
CA ALA A 355 6.64 19.61 -10.57
C ALA A 355 8.08 19.09 -10.60
N ALA A 356 8.30 17.81 -10.24
CA ALA A 356 9.62 17.17 -10.28
C ALA A 356 10.14 16.94 -11.72
N GLY A 357 9.23 16.92 -12.70
CA GLY A 357 9.55 16.82 -14.12
C GLY A 357 9.98 15.43 -14.60
N PRO A 358 10.18 15.27 -15.91
CA PRO A 358 10.37 13.96 -16.55
C PRO A 358 11.68 13.26 -16.17
N ASP A 359 12.68 14.00 -15.67
CA ASP A 359 13.97 13.43 -15.25
C ASP A 359 13.95 12.87 -13.81
N SER A 360 12.85 13.06 -13.10
CA SER A 360 12.67 12.48 -11.76
C SER A 360 12.73 10.95 -11.81
N PRO A 361 13.32 10.29 -10.80
CA PRO A 361 13.34 8.82 -10.69
C PRO A 361 11.96 8.18 -10.86
N HIS A 362 10.90 8.85 -10.44
CA HIS A 362 9.53 8.36 -10.59
C HIS A 362 9.05 8.29 -12.04
N HIS A 363 9.64 9.06 -12.95
CA HIS A 363 9.31 9.07 -14.37
C HIS A 363 10.15 8.09 -15.20
N LEU A 364 11.21 7.51 -14.63
CA LEU A 364 12.06 6.55 -15.32
C LEU A 364 11.45 5.13 -15.28
N VAL A 365 11.60 4.37 -16.37
CA VAL A 365 11.25 2.95 -16.38
C VAL A 365 12.19 2.18 -15.44
N GLU A 366 13.49 2.39 -15.63
CA GLU A 366 14.55 1.82 -14.80
C GLU A 366 15.26 2.91 -14.00
N PRO A 367 15.74 2.62 -12.78
CA PRO A 367 16.55 3.55 -12.00
C PRO A 367 17.76 4.05 -12.78
N ALA A 368 18.12 5.32 -12.58
CA ALA A 368 19.27 5.92 -13.26
C ALA A 368 20.57 5.13 -13.04
N ARG A 369 20.78 4.63 -11.82
CA ARG A 369 21.94 3.80 -11.49
C ARG A 369 21.93 2.45 -12.24
N ALA A 370 20.80 1.78 -12.35
CA ALA A 370 20.68 0.53 -13.09
C ALA A 370 21.00 0.73 -14.58
N ARG A 371 20.65 1.88 -15.15
CA ARG A 371 21.03 2.23 -16.54
C ARG A 371 22.54 2.38 -16.68
N VAL A 372 23.21 3.01 -15.72
CA VAL A 372 24.66 3.17 -15.73
C VAL A 372 25.35 1.81 -15.60
N GLU A 373 24.91 0.99 -14.65
CA GLU A 373 25.46 -0.35 -14.43
C GLU A 373 25.24 -1.26 -15.65
N ALA A 374 24.06 -1.21 -16.28
CA ALA A 374 23.78 -1.95 -17.50
C ALA A 374 24.65 -1.50 -18.67
N ALA A 375 24.83 -0.19 -18.86
CA ALA A 375 25.70 0.36 -19.91
C ALA A 375 27.18 0.00 -19.67
N GLN A 376 27.63 0.00 -18.43
CA GLN A 376 28.99 -0.45 -18.07
C GLN A 376 29.20 -1.94 -18.32
N ALA A 377 28.21 -2.76 -17.97
CA ALA A 377 28.24 -4.20 -18.21
C ALA A 377 28.27 -4.53 -19.72
N GLU A 378 27.48 -3.81 -20.52
CA GLU A 378 27.46 -3.95 -21.96
C GLU A 378 28.79 -3.54 -22.60
N GLN A 379 29.38 -2.41 -22.16
CA GLN A 379 30.71 -1.99 -22.61
C GLN A 379 31.79 -3.00 -22.24
N ALA A 380 31.73 -3.56 -21.04
CA ALA A 380 32.66 -4.61 -20.61
C ALA A 380 32.55 -5.88 -21.47
N ALA A 381 31.31 -6.32 -21.74
CA ALA A 381 31.06 -7.48 -22.61
C ALA A 381 31.55 -7.26 -24.05
N GLN A 382 31.34 -6.06 -24.62
CA GLN A 382 31.84 -5.69 -25.94
C GLN A 382 33.36 -5.66 -25.98
N ALA A 383 34.01 -5.13 -24.94
CA ALA A 383 35.45 -5.11 -24.82
C ALA A 383 36.05 -6.53 -24.72
N GLU A 384 35.39 -7.43 -23.99
CA GLU A 384 35.80 -8.83 -23.87
C GLU A 384 35.65 -9.58 -25.21
N GLN A 385 34.55 -9.39 -25.95
CA GLN A 385 34.35 -9.96 -27.27
C GLN A 385 35.37 -9.44 -28.25
N ALA A 386 35.71 -8.15 -28.23
CA ALA A 386 36.74 -7.57 -29.10
C ALA A 386 38.14 -8.17 -28.79
N ALA A 387 38.46 -8.36 -27.50
CA ALA A 387 39.72 -9.00 -27.10
C ALA A 387 39.81 -10.45 -27.53
N GLN A 388 38.73 -11.22 -27.43
CA GLN A 388 38.67 -12.61 -27.92
C GLN A 388 38.80 -12.66 -29.43
N ALA A 389 38.17 -11.79 -30.20
CA ALA A 389 38.29 -11.73 -31.65
C ALA A 389 39.72 -11.39 -32.08
N ALA A 390 40.41 -10.49 -31.40
CA ALA A 390 41.81 -10.15 -31.66
C ALA A 390 42.77 -11.33 -31.40
N GLN A 391 42.48 -12.18 -30.41
CA GLN A 391 43.27 -13.37 -30.12
C GLN A 391 43.09 -14.51 -31.16
N VAL A 392 41.95 -14.56 -31.85
CA VAL A 392 41.66 -15.55 -32.90
C VAL A 392 42.31 -15.16 -34.22
N THR A 393 42.63 -13.89 -34.41
CA THR A 393 43.24 -13.35 -35.65
C THR A 393 44.76 -13.17 -35.59
N ALA A 394 45.37 -13.40 -34.43
CA ALA A 394 46.81 -13.41 -34.20
C ALA A 394 47.36 -14.84 -34.16
#